data_8635563eb8ce42719addc5a84370e120
#
_entry.id   8635563eb8ce42719addc5a84370e120
#
_cell.length_a   1.000
_cell.length_b   1.000
_cell.length_c   1.000
_cell.angle_alpha   90.00
_cell.angle_beta   90.00
_cell.angle_gamma   90.00
#
_symmetry.space_group_name_H-M   'P 1'
#
loop_
_entity.id
_entity.type
_entity.pdbx_description
1 polymer ?
#
loop_
_entity_poly.entity_id
_entity_poly.type
_entity_poly.pdbx_seq_one_letter_code
_entity_poly.pdbx_strand_id
1 'polypeptide(L)'
;MVKISILYPNNQGAWFDFRYYTEVHMPRSIELLSSHPEFKGVSVERGVGGGEPNSAPAFIAMCHFHFKTAESFLQAFIPNAPELQGDIP
;
A
#
# COMPACT_ATOMS: atom_id res chain seq x y z
N MET A 1 9.97 -5.98 -14.30
CA MET A 1 9.21 -5.18 -13.32
C MET A 1 8.69 -6.08 -12.21
N VAL A 2 8.76 -5.62 -10.98
CA VAL A 2 8.24 -6.35 -9.83
C VAL A 2 7.11 -5.55 -9.18
N LYS A 3 6.24 -6.27 -8.47
CA LYS A 3 5.15 -5.69 -7.71
C LYS A 3 5.34 -6.04 -6.24
N ILE A 4 5.42 -5.02 -5.40
CA ILE A 4 5.53 -5.17 -3.95
C ILE A 4 4.17 -4.85 -3.35
N SER A 5 3.56 -5.83 -2.68
CA SER A 5 2.21 -5.70 -2.18
C SER A 5 2.18 -5.61 -0.67
N ILE A 6 1.38 -4.68 -0.15
CA ILE A 6 1.09 -4.55 1.27
C ILE A 6 -0.37 -4.88 1.45
N LEU A 7 -0.65 -5.89 2.26
CA LEU A 7 -1.99 -6.42 2.45
C LEU A 7 -2.45 -6.12 3.87
N TYR A 8 -3.65 -5.55 4.01
CA TYR A 8 -4.24 -5.23 5.30
C TYR A 8 -5.41 -6.18 5.55
N PRO A 9 -5.25 -7.19 6.45
CA PRO A 9 -6.29 -8.19 6.66
C PRO A 9 -7.59 -7.59 7.19
N ASN A 10 -8.71 -8.15 6.77
CA ASN A 10 -10.03 -7.76 7.25
C ASN A 10 -10.45 -8.67 8.40
N ASN A 11 -9.92 -8.41 9.60
CA ASN A 11 -10.25 -9.15 10.79
C ASN A 11 -11.52 -8.60 11.43
N GLN A 12 -12.19 -9.42 12.25
CA GLN A 12 -13.37 -8.97 12.98
C GLN A 12 -13.02 -7.74 13.81
N GLY A 13 -13.82 -6.68 13.66
CA GLY A 13 -13.54 -5.41 14.33
C GLY A 13 -12.47 -4.58 13.70
N ALA A 14 -11.93 -4.99 12.54
CA ALA A 14 -10.92 -4.23 11.84
C ALA A 14 -11.47 -2.87 11.39
N TRP A 15 -10.63 -1.85 11.51
CA TRP A 15 -10.95 -0.49 11.08
C TRP A 15 -9.79 0.05 10.25
N PHE A 16 -10.12 0.78 9.19
CA PHE A 16 -9.11 1.34 8.29
C PHE A 16 -9.60 2.69 7.78
N ASP A 17 -8.82 3.72 8.04
CA ASP A 17 -9.17 5.07 7.61
C ASP A 17 -8.73 5.29 6.16
N PHE A 18 -9.61 4.94 5.22
CA PHE A 18 -9.34 5.09 3.79
C PHE A 18 -9.12 6.53 3.39
N ARG A 19 -9.83 7.46 4.01
CA ARG A 19 -9.68 8.87 3.67
C ARG A 19 -8.29 9.37 4.02
N TYR A 20 -7.82 9.09 5.24
CA TYR A 20 -6.45 9.43 5.64
C TYR A 20 -5.43 8.72 4.75
N TYR A 21 -5.65 7.44 4.48
CA TYR A 21 -4.72 6.63 3.70
C TYR A 21 -4.55 7.18 2.30
N THR A 22 -5.64 7.52 1.61
CA THR A 22 -5.59 8.00 0.23
C THR A 22 -5.28 9.50 0.11
N GLU A 23 -5.64 10.32 1.10
CA GLU A 23 -5.45 11.76 1.03
C GLU A 23 -4.16 12.25 1.68
N VAL A 24 -3.62 11.50 2.64
CA VAL A 24 -2.43 11.91 3.40
C VAL A 24 -1.29 10.92 3.25
N HIS A 25 -1.52 9.65 3.64
CA HIS A 25 -0.44 8.65 3.66
C HIS A 25 0.09 8.34 2.26
N MET A 26 -0.78 8.01 1.32
CA MET A 26 -0.33 7.61 -0.02
C MET A 26 0.31 8.73 -0.82
N PRO A 27 -0.21 9.98 -0.82
CA PRO A 27 0.49 11.07 -1.50
C PRO A 27 1.91 11.28 -0.96
N ARG A 28 2.09 11.19 0.35
CA ARG A 28 3.42 11.32 0.96
C ARG A 28 4.31 10.14 0.57
N SER A 29 3.77 8.93 0.58
CA SER A 29 4.51 7.74 0.15
C SER A 29 4.97 7.86 -1.29
N ILE A 30 4.09 8.31 -2.18
CA ILE A 30 4.41 8.52 -3.59
C ILE A 30 5.51 9.57 -3.72
N GLU A 31 5.41 10.68 -2.99
CA GLU A 31 6.42 11.73 -3.02
C GLU A 31 7.79 11.19 -2.65
N LEU A 32 7.87 10.39 -1.58
CA LEU A 32 9.14 9.84 -1.11
C LEU A 32 9.69 8.77 -2.05
N LEU A 33 8.85 7.85 -2.52
CA LEU A 33 9.29 6.71 -3.30
C LEU A 33 9.51 7.04 -4.78
N SER A 34 8.75 7.99 -5.32
CA SER A 34 8.87 8.38 -6.73
C SER A 34 10.15 9.14 -7.03
N SER A 35 10.90 9.56 -6.01
CA SER A 35 12.21 10.14 -6.22
C SER A 35 13.21 9.12 -6.79
N HIS A 36 12.96 7.82 -6.63
CA HIS A 36 13.80 6.79 -7.21
C HIS A 36 13.49 6.63 -8.70
N PRO A 37 14.51 6.63 -9.59
CA PRO A 37 14.27 6.58 -11.03
C PRO A 37 13.62 5.28 -11.52
N GLU A 38 13.66 4.22 -10.74
CA GLU A 38 13.05 2.94 -11.11
C GLU A 38 11.65 2.73 -10.53
N PHE A 39 11.06 3.76 -9.91
CA PHE A 39 9.66 3.75 -9.50
C PHE A 39 8.76 3.74 -10.75
N LYS A 40 7.82 2.79 -10.82
CA LYS A 40 6.96 2.61 -11.99
C LYS A 40 5.48 2.89 -11.72
N GLY A 41 5.10 3.06 -10.47
CA GLY A 41 3.72 3.37 -10.13
C GLY A 41 3.26 2.71 -8.86
N VAL A 42 2.02 3.01 -8.49
CA VAL A 42 1.38 2.47 -7.29
C VAL A 42 -0.13 2.35 -7.55
N SER A 43 -0.74 1.32 -6.97
CA SER A 43 -2.19 1.19 -6.95
C SER A 43 -2.66 0.88 -5.55
N VAL A 44 -3.86 1.33 -5.21
CA VAL A 44 -4.51 1.08 -3.92
C VAL A 44 -5.88 0.50 -4.21
N GLU A 45 -6.24 -0.57 -3.50
CA GLU A 45 -7.49 -1.25 -3.70
C GLU A 45 -8.21 -1.40 -2.36
N ARG A 46 -9.54 -1.24 -2.40
CA ARG A 46 -10.39 -1.43 -1.25
C ARG A 46 -11.12 -2.76 -1.36
N GLY A 47 -11.12 -3.54 -0.29
CA GLY A 47 -11.89 -4.78 -0.23
C GLY A 47 -13.39 -4.48 -0.12
N VAL A 48 -14.19 -5.05 -1.01
CA VAL A 48 -15.64 -4.85 -1.02
C VAL A 48 -16.42 -6.16 -0.88
N GLY A 49 -15.78 -7.31 -1.07
CA GLY A 49 -16.46 -8.60 -0.94
C GLY A 49 -15.50 -9.75 -1.13
N GLY A 50 -15.96 -10.94 -0.73
CA GLY A 50 -15.23 -12.18 -0.95
C GLY A 50 -15.66 -12.88 -2.24
N GLY A 51 -15.21 -14.12 -2.40
CA GLY A 51 -15.50 -14.91 -3.60
C GLY A 51 -16.95 -15.39 -3.68
N GLU A 52 -17.68 -15.39 -2.55
CA GLU A 52 -19.08 -15.78 -2.51
C GLU A 52 -19.99 -14.56 -2.33
N PRO A 53 -21.23 -14.59 -2.84
CA PRO A 53 -22.17 -13.49 -2.66
C PRO A 53 -22.36 -13.16 -1.18
N ASN A 54 -22.36 -11.87 -0.85
CA ASN A 54 -22.56 -11.36 0.51
C ASN A 54 -21.48 -11.76 1.52
N SER A 55 -20.33 -12.28 1.06
CA SER A 55 -19.22 -12.58 1.94
C SER A 55 -18.34 -11.35 2.13
N ALA A 56 -17.66 -11.28 3.29
CA ALA A 56 -16.72 -10.21 3.58
C ALA A 56 -15.41 -10.41 2.79
N PRO A 57 -14.71 -9.30 2.44
CA PRO A 57 -13.42 -9.44 1.78
C PRO A 57 -12.36 -9.99 2.75
N ALA A 58 -11.39 -10.75 2.20
CA ALA A 58 -10.28 -11.27 2.99
C ALA A 58 -9.35 -10.14 3.46
N PHE A 59 -9.20 -9.07 2.66
CA PHE A 59 -8.36 -7.93 2.97
C PHE A 59 -9.20 -6.66 2.90
N ILE A 60 -9.03 -5.79 3.91
CA ILE A 60 -9.76 -4.53 3.95
C ILE A 60 -9.18 -3.52 2.95
N ALA A 61 -7.87 -3.62 2.72
CA ALA A 61 -7.17 -2.78 1.75
C ALA A 61 -5.94 -3.51 1.23
N MET A 62 -5.51 -3.16 0.03
CA MET A 62 -4.27 -3.61 -0.57
C MET A 62 -3.58 -2.44 -1.26
N CYS A 63 -2.25 -2.40 -1.17
CA CYS A 63 -1.43 -1.42 -1.86
C CYS A 63 -0.35 -2.15 -2.64
N HIS A 64 -0.12 -1.75 -3.89
CA HIS A 64 0.88 -2.36 -4.74
C HIS A 64 1.81 -1.30 -5.29
N PHE A 65 3.12 -1.44 -4.99
CA PHE A 65 4.14 -0.59 -5.57
C PHE A 65 4.81 -1.32 -6.72
N HIS A 66 5.04 -0.60 -7.82
CA HIS A 66 5.69 -1.16 -9.01
C HIS A 66 7.06 -0.53 -9.18
N PHE A 67 8.08 -1.36 -9.21
CA PHE A 67 9.47 -0.97 -9.40
C PHE A 67 10.10 -1.86 -10.46
N LYS A 68 11.21 -1.41 -11.03
CA LYS A 68 11.92 -2.23 -12.01
C LYS A 68 12.44 -3.52 -11.37
N THR A 69 12.99 -3.43 -10.15
CA THR A 69 13.51 -4.57 -9.40
C THR A 69 13.11 -4.47 -7.93
N ALA A 70 13.17 -5.61 -7.21
CA ALA A 70 12.95 -5.60 -5.75
C ALA A 70 14.04 -4.78 -5.05
N GLU A 71 15.28 -4.83 -5.55
CA GLU A 71 16.38 -4.06 -4.98
C GLU A 71 16.11 -2.56 -5.07
N SER A 72 15.61 -2.07 -6.21
CA SER A 72 15.31 -0.65 -6.37
C SER A 72 14.20 -0.21 -5.41
N PHE A 73 13.21 -1.06 -5.14
CA PHE A 73 12.21 -0.76 -4.11
C PHE A 73 12.86 -0.59 -2.73
N LEU A 74 13.73 -1.52 -2.34
CA LEU A 74 14.40 -1.45 -1.04
C LEU A 74 15.27 -0.20 -0.93
N GLN A 75 15.97 0.19 -1.99
CA GLN A 75 16.76 1.41 -2.01
C GLN A 75 15.92 2.66 -1.78
N ALA A 76 14.69 2.68 -2.30
CA ALA A 76 13.78 3.80 -2.09
C ALA A 76 13.09 3.75 -0.73
N PHE A 77 12.72 2.55 -0.26
CA PHE A 77 11.89 2.37 0.93
C PHE A 77 12.68 2.46 2.23
N ILE A 78 13.84 1.80 2.32
CA ILE A 78 14.57 1.70 3.59
C ILE A 78 14.88 3.06 4.22
N PRO A 79 15.37 4.07 3.48
CA PRO A 79 15.62 5.38 4.07
C PRO A 79 14.36 6.07 4.61
N ASN A 80 13.19 5.71 4.11
CA ASN A 80 11.92 6.32 4.46
C ASN A 80 11.03 5.42 5.34
N ALA A 81 11.51 4.23 5.69
CA ALA A 81 10.70 3.25 6.41
C ALA A 81 10.13 3.76 7.74
N PRO A 82 10.89 4.48 8.58
CA PRO A 82 10.33 4.98 9.84
C PRO A 82 9.13 5.88 9.63
N GLU A 83 9.19 6.80 8.66
CA GLU A 83 8.08 7.70 8.36
C GLU A 83 6.90 6.95 7.77
N LEU A 84 7.14 6.08 6.78
CA LEU A 84 6.07 5.38 6.09
C LEU A 84 5.37 4.36 6.97
N GLN A 85 6.11 3.60 7.76
CA GLN A 85 5.53 2.60 8.66
C GLN A 85 4.85 3.24 9.86
N GLY A 86 5.34 4.36 10.34
CA GLY A 86 4.76 5.07 11.47
C GLY A 86 3.48 5.83 11.13
N ASP A 87 3.19 6.03 9.83
CA ASP A 87 2.05 6.81 9.35
C ASP A 87 0.89 5.93 8.86
N ILE A 88 0.93 4.63 9.09
CA ILE A 88 -0.16 3.73 8.68
C ILE A 88 -1.32 3.87 9.66
N PRO A 89 -2.56 4.10 9.13
CA PRO A 89 -3.75 4.22 9.95
C PRO A 89 -4.14 2.94 10.69
#